data_a7017878a9927bb182cbd4ad80f3327a
#
_entry.id   a7017878a9927bb182cbd4ad80f3327a
#
_cell.length_a   1.000
_cell.length_b   1.000
_cell.length_c   1.000
_cell.angle_alpha   90.00
_cell.angle_beta   90.00
_cell.angle_gamma   90.00
#
_symmetry.space_group_name_H-M   'P 1'
#
loop_
_entity.id
_entity.type
_entity.pdbx_description
1 polymer ?
#
loop_
_entity_poly.entity_id
_entity_poly.type
_entity_poly.pdbx_seq_one_letter_code
_entity_poly.pdbx_strand_id
1 'polypeptide(L)'
;MRVAVVGGGSSGRAIERALVERGATVELLSRSTGFDVLRDDATERLRHAEVIVEATGRFAMSEKAATDFFTRSTRALSAAARASGARHILLSIVNCDLPVVQGYGYFAGKTAQERVARSESDDLAVVRSTQWFEFPGQNLERMKLGPFCLVPRMTIKPVALDAVAGVIADVAVGRRTGRFFEIAGPEVTTLWDMTKELPGKGVVPVPLPIPGRTGRAFRDGTLVPGKDAEVIGPSFSEWLSAGSRMM
;
A
#
# COMPACT_ATOMS: atom_id res chain seq x y z
N MET A 1 17.75 14.01 -9.00
CA MET A 1 16.45 14.20 -8.33
C MET A 1 16.50 13.54 -6.96
N ARG A 2 16.15 14.30 -5.92
CA ARG A 2 16.11 13.83 -4.53
C ARG A 2 14.71 13.43 -4.15
N VAL A 3 14.53 12.16 -3.78
CA VAL A 3 13.23 11.59 -3.41
C VAL A 3 13.27 11.14 -1.96
N ALA A 4 12.31 11.58 -1.16
CA ALA A 4 12.09 11.06 0.17
C ALA A 4 10.96 10.03 0.14
N VAL A 5 11.22 8.81 0.59
CA VAL A 5 10.21 7.76 0.77
C VAL A 5 9.90 7.64 2.24
N VAL A 6 8.68 7.98 2.64
CA VAL A 6 8.24 7.94 4.04
C VAL A 6 7.40 6.69 4.29
N GLY A 7 7.98 5.74 5.03
CA GLY A 7 7.40 4.44 5.33
C GLY A 7 8.39 3.30 5.10
N GLY A 8 8.99 2.75 6.15
CA GLY A 8 10.07 1.74 6.08
C GLY A 8 9.61 0.27 5.99
N GLY A 9 8.34 0.03 5.64
CA GLY A 9 7.81 -1.32 5.42
C GLY A 9 8.24 -1.93 4.08
N SER A 10 7.64 -3.06 3.72
CA SER A 10 7.91 -3.75 2.44
C SER A 10 7.69 -2.82 1.24
N SER A 11 6.61 -2.03 1.25
CA SER A 11 6.33 -1.09 0.16
C SER A 11 7.37 0.02 0.01
N GLY A 12 7.76 0.65 1.12
CA GLY A 12 8.77 1.72 1.07
C GLY A 12 10.12 1.21 0.56
N ARG A 13 10.55 0.04 0.99
CA ARG A 13 11.79 -0.59 0.51
C ARG A 13 11.73 -0.99 -0.96
N ALA A 14 10.58 -1.50 -1.44
CA ALA A 14 10.39 -1.79 -2.85
C ALA A 14 10.44 -0.51 -3.70
N ILE A 15 9.79 0.56 -3.24
CA ILE A 15 9.79 1.87 -3.90
C ILE A 15 11.20 2.48 -3.91
N GLU A 16 11.94 2.40 -2.80
CA GLU A 16 13.33 2.84 -2.72
C GLU A 16 14.19 2.15 -3.80
N ARG A 17 14.16 0.81 -3.88
CA ARG A 17 14.90 0.06 -4.91
C ARG A 17 14.53 0.53 -6.32
N ALA A 18 13.22 0.59 -6.60
CA ALA A 18 12.74 0.98 -7.91
C ALA A 18 13.15 2.43 -8.31
N LEU A 19 13.23 3.34 -7.36
CA LEU A 19 13.71 4.71 -7.56
C LEU A 19 15.21 4.77 -7.80
N VAL A 20 16.01 4.02 -7.03
CA VAL A 20 17.46 3.91 -7.22
C VAL A 20 17.80 3.37 -8.60
N GLU A 21 17.09 2.34 -9.07
CA GLU A 21 17.23 1.80 -10.43
C GLU A 21 16.93 2.83 -11.52
N ARG A 22 16.14 3.86 -11.22
CA ARG A 22 15.85 4.98 -12.12
C ARG A 22 16.79 6.18 -11.97
N GLY A 23 17.83 6.02 -11.18
CA GLY A 23 18.87 7.05 -10.97
C GLY A 23 18.48 8.16 -10.00
N ALA A 24 17.46 7.98 -9.16
CA ALA A 24 17.12 8.92 -8.11
C ALA A 24 18.05 8.75 -6.89
N THR A 25 18.33 9.86 -6.21
CA THR A 25 18.93 9.85 -4.87
C THR A 25 17.79 9.70 -3.87
N VAL A 26 17.74 8.58 -3.15
CA VAL A 26 16.60 8.25 -2.30
C VAL A 26 16.99 8.30 -0.83
N GLU A 27 16.10 8.86 -0.02
CA GLU A 27 16.17 8.78 1.42
C GLU A 27 14.93 8.03 1.95
N LEU A 28 15.15 6.85 2.57
CA LEU A 28 14.08 6.07 3.20
C LEU A 28 13.92 6.51 4.66
N LEU A 29 12.76 7.06 4.98
CA LEU A 29 12.42 7.64 6.27
C LEU A 29 11.37 6.80 7.02
N SER A 30 11.71 6.41 8.24
CA SER A 30 10.85 5.61 9.10
C SER A 30 11.35 5.66 10.54
N ARG A 31 10.58 5.13 11.47
CA ARG A 31 11.02 5.01 12.87
C ARG A 31 12.29 4.18 13.03
N SER A 32 12.51 3.19 12.18
CA SER A 32 13.75 2.38 12.22
C SER A 32 14.96 3.11 11.65
N THR A 33 14.76 4.17 10.88
CA THR A 33 15.81 5.06 10.37
C THR A 33 15.90 6.39 11.14
N GLY A 34 15.20 6.49 12.28
CA GLY A 34 15.26 7.64 13.18
C GLY A 34 14.29 8.77 12.84
N PHE A 35 13.23 8.52 12.06
CA PHE A 35 12.21 9.52 11.75
C PHE A 35 10.79 9.02 12.09
N ASP A 36 10.10 9.73 12.98
CA ASP A 36 8.69 9.50 13.29
C ASP A 36 7.83 10.65 12.73
N VAL A 37 7.12 10.38 11.63
CA VAL A 37 6.28 11.37 10.94
C VAL A 37 5.20 12.02 11.83
N LEU A 38 4.86 11.42 12.98
CA LEU A 38 3.88 11.98 13.91
C LEU A 38 4.50 12.87 15.01
N ARG A 39 5.83 12.88 15.15
CA ARG A 39 6.54 13.54 16.26
C ARG A 39 7.58 14.53 15.78
N ASP A 40 8.28 14.18 14.70
CA ASP A 40 9.40 14.97 14.19
C ASP A 40 8.89 16.06 13.23
N ASP A 41 9.69 17.09 13.04
CA ASP A 41 9.40 18.16 12.08
C ASP A 41 9.65 17.65 10.65
N ALA A 42 8.57 17.24 10.00
CA ALA A 42 8.61 16.76 8.62
C ALA A 42 9.03 17.87 7.65
N THR A 43 8.69 19.13 7.92
CA THR A 43 9.01 20.26 7.05
C THR A 43 10.51 20.51 7.01
N GLU A 44 11.16 20.54 8.16
CA GLU A 44 12.61 20.68 8.25
C GLU A 44 13.33 19.45 7.66
N ARG A 45 12.84 18.24 7.98
CA ARG A 45 13.47 16.99 7.53
C ARG A 45 13.43 16.80 6.02
N LEU A 46 12.37 17.26 5.37
CA LEU A 46 12.09 17.07 3.95
C LEU A 46 12.35 18.30 3.09
N ARG A 47 12.94 19.37 3.65
CA ARG A 47 13.14 20.66 2.97
C ARG A 47 13.89 20.61 1.65
N HIS A 48 14.66 19.56 1.40
CA HIS A 48 15.44 19.36 0.18
C HIS A 48 14.87 18.29 -0.76
N ALA A 49 13.74 17.68 -0.43
CA ALA A 49 13.08 16.72 -1.29
C ALA A 49 12.44 17.43 -2.49
N GLU A 50 12.61 16.87 -3.67
CA GLU A 50 11.92 17.28 -4.91
C GLU A 50 10.64 16.46 -5.11
N VAL A 51 10.62 15.24 -4.53
CA VAL A 51 9.46 14.35 -4.48
C VAL A 51 9.38 13.72 -3.11
N ILE A 52 8.17 13.67 -2.54
CA ILE A 52 7.85 12.96 -1.31
C ILE A 52 6.89 11.82 -1.64
N VAL A 53 7.32 10.58 -1.42
CA VAL A 53 6.48 9.40 -1.59
C VAL A 53 5.97 8.96 -0.22
N GLU A 54 4.66 9.08 -0.02
CA GLU A 54 4.00 8.61 1.19
C GLU A 54 3.60 7.13 1.05
N ALA A 55 4.41 6.24 1.64
CA ALA A 55 4.17 4.81 1.78
C ALA A 55 3.91 4.43 3.25
N THR A 56 3.41 5.39 4.05
CA THR A 56 3.07 5.14 5.44
C THR A 56 1.94 4.13 5.56
N GLY A 57 2.05 3.22 6.51
CA GLY A 57 1.04 2.22 6.78
C GLY A 57 1.03 1.80 8.25
N ARG A 58 -0.17 1.67 8.79
CA ARG A 58 -0.41 1.10 10.11
C ARG A 58 -1.63 0.19 10.05
N PHE A 59 -1.42 -1.10 10.29
CA PHE A 59 -2.55 -1.99 10.45
C PHE A 59 -3.30 -1.63 11.75
N ALA A 60 -4.56 -1.23 11.62
CA ALA A 60 -5.44 -0.93 12.74
C ALA A 60 -6.87 -1.39 12.39
N MET A 61 -7.47 -2.17 13.28
CA MET A 61 -8.87 -2.60 13.17
C MET A 61 -9.82 -1.45 13.51
N SER A 62 -9.42 -0.59 14.45
CA SER A 62 -10.22 0.56 14.87
C SER A 62 -10.18 1.67 13.81
N GLU A 63 -11.35 2.08 13.32
CA GLU A 63 -11.52 3.21 12.41
C GLU A 63 -10.88 4.49 12.97
N LYS A 64 -11.15 4.82 14.24
CA LYS A 64 -10.60 6.00 14.90
C LYS A 64 -9.06 5.99 14.90
N ALA A 65 -8.45 4.85 15.28
CA ALA A 65 -6.99 4.75 15.35
C ALA A 65 -6.33 4.80 13.95
N ALA A 66 -6.98 4.19 12.95
CA ALA A 66 -6.50 4.25 11.57
C ALA A 66 -6.63 5.67 11.01
N THR A 67 -7.80 6.29 11.15
CA THR A 67 -8.06 7.65 10.66
C THR A 67 -7.14 8.68 11.32
N ASP A 68 -6.95 8.62 12.64
CA ASP A 68 -6.03 9.52 13.35
C ASP A 68 -4.59 9.39 12.81
N PHE A 69 -4.10 8.16 12.69
CA PHE A 69 -2.75 7.93 12.18
C PHE A 69 -2.59 8.48 10.76
N PHE A 70 -3.45 8.06 9.83
CA PHE A 70 -3.32 8.42 8.43
C PHE A 70 -3.53 9.91 8.17
N THR A 71 -4.51 10.56 8.81
CA THR A 71 -4.73 12.00 8.62
C THR A 71 -3.60 12.84 9.17
N ARG A 72 -3.04 12.49 10.33
CA ARG A 72 -1.92 13.23 10.93
C ARG A 72 -0.64 13.08 10.13
N SER A 73 -0.30 11.85 9.71
CA SER A 73 0.90 11.61 8.89
C SER A 73 0.81 12.37 7.56
N THR A 74 -0.34 12.30 6.89
CA THR A 74 -0.51 12.97 5.60
C THR A 74 -0.49 14.49 5.72
N ARG A 75 -1.07 15.08 6.78
CA ARG A 75 -0.97 16.53 7.02
C ARG A 75 0.48 16.99 7.16
N ALA A 76 1.28 16.25 7.93
CA ALA A 76 2.69 16.58 8.10
C ALA A 76 3.44 16.53 6.75
N LEU A 77 3.17 15.49 5.94
CA LEU A 77 3.83 15.32 4.64
C LEU A 77 3.33 16.30 3.58
N SER A 78 2.02 16.63 3.56
CA SER A 78 1.48 17.67 2.68
C SER A 78 2.03 19.05 3.01
N ALA A 79 2.19 19.38 4.30
CA ALA A 79 2.82 20.64 4.74
C ALA A 79 4.29 20.68 4.30
N ALA A 80 5.05 19.61 4.47
CA ALA A 80 6.42 19.51 4.02
C ALA A 80 6.54 19.64 2.49
N ALA A 81 5.65 18.99 1.74
CA ALA A 81 5.62 19.09 0.28
C ALA A 81 5.37 20.51 -0.21
N ARG A 82 4.41 21.22 0.41
CA ARG A 82 4.17 22.64 0.10
C ARG A 82 5.36 23.52 0.41
N ALA A 83 5.97 23.31 1.58
CA ALA A 83 7.11 24.14 2.01
C ALA A 83 8.35 23.98 1.12
N SER A 84 8.61 22.77 0.61
CA SER A 84 9.73 22.46 -0.29
C SER A 84 9.40 22.63 -1.77
N GLY A 85 8.11 22.78 -2.14
CA GLY A 85 7.66 22.72 -3.53
C GLY A 85 7.73 21.31 -4.14
N ALA A 86 7.85 20.28 -3.30
CA ALA A 86 7.96 18.90 -3.74
C ALA A 86 6.64 18.35 -4.26
N ARG A 87 6.71 17.46 -5.26
CA ARG A 87 5.58 16.62 -5.66
C ARG A 87 5.27 15.61 -4.57
N HIS A 88 4.00 15.51 -4.17
CA HIS A 88 3.53 14.52 -3.22
C HIS A 88 2.93 13.31 -3.95
N ILE A 89 3.45 12.11 -3.71
CA ILE A 89 2.93 10.85 -4.27
C ILE A 89 2.41 9.99 -3.13
N LEU A 90 1.12 9.71 -3.16
CA LEU A 90 0.45 8.90 -2.13
C LEU A 90 0.17 7.49 -2.64
N LEU A 91 0.73 6.48 -1.97
CA LEU A 91 0.33 5.09 -2.15
C LEU A 91 -0.96 4.81 -1.40
N SER A 92 -2.00 4.42 -2.11
CA SER A 92 -3.33 4.11 -1.59
C SER A 92 -3.84 2.74 -2.04
N ILE A 93 -5.11 2.46 -1.78
CA ILE A 93 -5.75 1.17 -2.05
C ILE A 93 -6.97 1.35 -2.95
N VAL A 94 -7.13 0.47 -3.93
CA VAL A 94 -8.31 0.45 -4.81
C VAL A 94 -9.57 0.25 -3.99
N ASN A 95 -10.64 0.98 -4.35
CA ASN A 95 -11.96 0.89 -3.74
C ASN A 95 -12.01 1.21 -2.23
N CYS A 96 -10.99 1.88 -1.68
CA CYS A 96 -10.99 2.22 -0.25
C CYS A 96 -12.12 3.16 0.15
N ASP A 97 -12.64 3.97 -0.77
CA ASP A 97 -13.68 4.98 -0.56
C ASP A 97 -15.11 4.46 -0.69
N LEU A 98 -15.30 3.19 -1.05
CA LEU A 98 -16.64 2.62 -1.13
C LEU A 98 -17.31 2.53 0.25
N PRO A 99 -18.57 2.98 0.40
CA PRO A 99 -19.25 3.01 1.71
C PRO A 99 -19.31 1.66 2.41
N VAL A 100 -19.39 0.57 1.65
CA VAL A 100 -19.55 -0.79 2.20
C VAL A 100 -18.27 -1.32 2.86
N VAL A 101 -17.10 -0.77 2.55
CA VAL A 101 -15.81 -1.17 3.16
C VAL A 101 -15.38 -0.27 4.32
N GLN A 102 -16.08 0.86 4.56
CA GLN A 102 -15.72 1.81 5.62
C GLN A 102 -15.82 1.23 7.03
N GLY A 103 -16.60 0.17 7.24
CA GLY A 103 -16.62 -0.56 8.50
C GLY A 103 -15.33 -1.30 8.86
N TYR A 104 -14.36 -1.34 7.95
CA TYR A 104 -13.04 -1.90 8.22
C TYR A 104 -12.03 -0.75 8.36
N GLY A 105 -11.50 -0.56 9.56
CA GLY A 105 -10.74 0.63 9.95
C GLY A 105 -9.61 1.03 9.00
N TYR A 106 -8.91 0.05 8.40
CA TYR A 106 -7.85 0.34 7.44
C TYR A 106 -8.35 1.07 6.19
N PHE A 107 -9.49 0.66 5.62
CA PHE A 107 -10.08 1.34 4.44
C PHE A 107 -10.60 2.74 4.80
N ALA A 108 -11.26 2.87 5.95
CA ALA A 108 -11.69 4.18 6.45
C ALA A 108 -10.50 5.14 6.63
N GLY A 109 -9.40 4.63 7.21
CA GLY A 109 -8.16 5.38 7.36
C GLY A 109 -7.56 5.82 6.02
N LYS A 110 -7.51 4.93 5.03
CA LYS A 110 -7.00 5.25 3.68
C LYS A 110 -7.88 6.26 2.95
N THR A 111 -9.20 6.15 3.11
CA THR A 111 -10.15 7.15 2.57
C THR A 111 -9.92 8.53 3.19
N ALA A 112 -9.76 8.60 4.51
CA ALA A 112 -9.46 9.85 5.20
C ALA A 112 -8.10 10.41 4.79
N GLN A 113 -7.11 9.55 4.59
CA GLN A 113 -5.79 9.90 4.06
C GLN A 113 -5.87 10.60 2.70
N GLU A 114 -6.55 9.98 1.73
CA GLU A 114 -6.72 10.57 0.40
C GLU A 114 -7.45 11.93 0.44
N ARG A 115 -8.47 12.08 1.31
CA ARG A 115 -9.17 13.36 1.47
C ARG A 115 -8.22 14.46 1.94
N VAL A 116 -7.40 14.18 2.94
CA VAL A 116 -6.40 15.13 3.44
C VAL A 116 -5.38 15.46 2.36
N ALA A 117 -4.81 14.46 1.70
CA ALA A 117 -3.83 14.67 0.63
C ALA A 117 -4.41 15.56 -0.50
N ARG A 118 -5.66 15.29 -0.94
CA ARG A 118 -6.34 16.07 -1.99
C ARG A 118 -6.65 17.50 -1.58
N SER A 119 -6.90 17.76 -0.30
CA SER A 119 -7.22 19.11 0.20
C SER A 119 -5.99 19.92 0.57
N GLU A 120 -4.87 19.26 0.87
CA GLU A 120 -3.71 19.94 1.48
C GLU A 120 -2.43 19.85 0.67
N SER A 121 -2.37 19.10 -0.45
CA SER A 121 -1.19 19.04 -1.33
C SER A 121 -1.43 19.77 -2.65
N ASP A 122 -0.49 20.61 -3.06
CA ASP A 122 -0.62 21.43 -4.28
C ASP A 122 -0.34 20.59 -5.55
N ASP A 123 0.72 19.78 -5.55
CA ASP A 123 1.03 18.81 -6.61
C ASP A 123 0.96 17.38 -6.07
N LEU A 124 -0.23 16.78 -6.15
CA LEU A 124 -0.52 15.45 -5.68
C LEU A 124 -0.66 14.47 -6.83
N ALA A 125 -0.05 13.28 -6.69
CA ALA A 125 -0.40 12.08 -7.43
C ALA A 125 -0.83 10.97 -6.46
N VAL A 126 -1.94 10.30 -6.74
CA VAL A 126 -2.43 9.15 -5.96
C VAL A 126 -2.26 7.89 -6.79
N VAL A 127 -1.56 6.91 -6.25
CA VAL A 127 -1.43 5.56 -6.83
C VAL A 127 -2.18 4.59 -5.95
N ARG A 128 -3.35 4.16 -6.38
CA ARG A 128 -4.11 3.09 -5.76
C ARG A 128 -3.65 1.74 -6.30
N SER A 129 -3.27 0.82 -5.45
CA SER A 129 -3.02 -0.56 -5.83
C SER A 129 -4.05 -1.50 -5.23
N THR A 130 -4.23 -2.65 -5.84
CA THR A 130 -4.91 -3.79 -5.20
C THR A 130 -4.00 -4.44 -4.16
N GLN A 131 -4.45 -5.52 -3.51
CA GLN A 131 -3.65 -6.26 -2.53
C GLN A 131 -2.40 -6.86 -3.18
N TRP A 132 -1.33 -6.98 -2.41
CA TRP A 132 -0.05 -7.45 -2.92
C TRP A 132 0.12 -8.96 -2.79
N PHE A 133 1.00 -9.53 -3.59
CA PHE A 133 1.33 -10.96 -3.53
C PHE A 133 1.91 -11.40 -2.18
N GLU A 134 2.51 -10.47 -1.45
CA GLU A 134 3.02 -10.67 -0.09
C GLU A 134 1.91 -10.72 0.98
N PHE A 135 0.69 -10.34 0.65
CA PHE A 135 -0.42 -10.25 1.60
C PHE A 135 -0.76 -11.58 2.30
N PRO A 136 -0.78 -12.74 1.63
CA PRO A 136 -0.98 -14.03 2.31
C PRO A 136 0.07 -14.30 3.38
N GLY A 137 1.35 -14.06 3.09
CA GLY A 137 2.45 -14.21 4.07
C GLY A 137 2.28 -13.26 5.26
N GLN A 138 1.99 -11.98 5.00
CA GLN A 138 1.71 -11.01 6.05
C GLN A 138 0.50 -11.40 6.91
N ASN A 139 -0.54 -12.00 6.30
CA ASN A 139 -1.70 -12.49 7.03
C ASN A 139 -1.34 -13.68 7.93
N LEU A 140 -0.50 -14.60 7.45
CA LEU A 140 0.00 -15.72 8.26
C LEU A 140 0.72 -15.25 9.52
N GLU A 141 1.52 -14.19 9.42
CA GLU A 141 2.21 -13.61 10.58
C GLU A 141 1.26 -12.92 11.56
N ARG A 142 0.32 -12.12 11.04
CA ARG A 142 -0.57 -11.26 11.86
C ARG A 142 -1.72 -12.00 12.52
N MET A 143 -2.25 -13.05 11.86
CA MET A 143 -3.45 -13.77 12.25
C MET A 143 -3.15 -15.16 12.81
N LYS A 144 -1.89 -15.40 13.23
CA LYS A 144 -1.45 -16.65 13.83
C LYS A 144 -2.05 -16.83 15.22
N LEU A 145 -2.61 -18.03 15.46
CA LEU A 145 -3.16 -18.46 16.75
C LEU A 145 -2.68 -19.90 17.03
N GLY A 146 -1.56 -20.01 17.72
CA GLY A 146 -0.89 -21.30 17.93
C GLY A 146 -0.51 -21.98 16.61
N PRO A 147 -0.94 -23.22 16.34
CA PRO A 147 -0.66 -23.93 15.10
C PRO A 147 -1.59 -23.49 13.94
N PHE A 148 -2.55 -22.63 14.19
CA PHE A 148 -3.53 -22.17 13.21
C PHE A 148 -3.27 -20.74 12.76
N CYS A 149 -3.78 -20.39 11.56
CA CYS A 149 -3.84 -19.02 11.09
C CYS A 149 -5.23 -18.73 10.50
N LEU A 150 -5.85 -17.65 10.96
CA LEU A 150 -7.15 -17.22 10.43
C LEU A 150 -6.95 -16.49 9.09
N VAL A 151 -7.66 -16.96 8.06
CA VAL A 151 -7.58 -16.38 6.71
C VAL A 151 -8.93 -15.79 6.32
N PRO A 152 -9.06 -14.46 6.24
CA PRO A 152 -10.28 -13.81 5.80
C PRO A 152 -10.69 -14.25 4.39
N ARG A 153 -11.99 -14.51 4.20
CA ARG A 153 -12.53 -14.77 2.86
C ARG A 153 -12.69 -13.47 2.10
N MET A 154 -11.77 -13.23 1.16
CA MET A 154 -11.72 -12.01 0.35
C MET A 154 -11.46 -12.39 -1.10
N THR A 155 -12.30 -11.90 -2.01
CA THR A 155 -12.06 -11.96 -3.47
C THR A 155 -11.29 -10.72 -3.86
N ILE A 156 -10.14 -10.88 -4.47
CA ILE A 156 -9.16 -9.83 -4.77
C ILE A 156 -8.56 -10.00 -6.16
N LYS A 157 -7.91 -8.97 -6.67
CA LYS A 157 -7.13 -9.01 -7.93
C LYS A 157 -5.69 -8.59 -7.63
N PRO A 158 -4.91 -9.45 -6.95
CA PRO A 158 -3.64 -9.06 -6.37
C PRO A 158 -2.56 -8.76 -7.39
N VAL A 159 -1.58 -7.95 -7.02
CA VAL A 159 -0.50 -7.46 -7.86
C VAL A 159 0.87 -7.65 -7.18
N ALA A 160 1.92 -7.86 -7.95
CA ALA A 160 3.28 -7.88 -7.42
C ALA A 160 3.66 -6.49 -6.86
N LEU A 161 4.18 -6.44 -5.63
CA LEU A 161 4.59 -5.18 -4.99
C LEU A 161 5.66 -4.45 -5.79
N ASP A 162 6.62 -5.17 -6.36
CA ASP A 162 7.69 -4.55 -7.17
C ASP A 162 7.13 -3.91 -8.46
N ALA A 163 6.07 -4.45 -9.05
CA ALA A 163 5.38 -3.82 -10.19
C ALA A 163 4.72 -2.48 -9.78
N VAL A 164 4.05 -2.45 -8.63
CA VAL A 164 3.48 -1.20 -8.07
C VAL A 164 4.58 -0.18 -7.75
N ALA A 165 5.68 -0.64 -7.14
CA ALA A 165 6.84 0.20 -6.86
C ALA A 165 7.44 0.80 -8.13
N GLY A 166 7.49 0.03 -9.21
CA GLY A 166 7.89 0.50 -10.54
C GLY A 166 7.02 1.64 -11.05
N VAL A 167 5.69 1.52 -10.94
CA VAL A 167 4.76 2.60 -11.34
C VAL A 167 4.99 3.86 -10.50
N ILE A 168 5.09 3.73 -9.16
CA ILE A 168 5.35 4.87 -8.28
C ILE A 168 6.67 5.56 -8.64
N ALA A 169 7.71 4.78 -8.90
CA ALA A 169 8.99 5.32 -9.32
C ALA A 169 8.92 6.02 -10.68
N ASP A 170 8.18 5.50 -11.66
CA ASP A 170 7.98 6.14 -12.96
C ASP A 170 7.21 7.46 -12.83
N VAL A 171 6.20 7.52 -11.94
CA VAL A 171 5.48 8.77 -11.62
C VAL A 171 6.42 9.77 -10.95
N ALA A 172 7.26 9.31 -10.02
CA ALA A 172 8.21 10.17 -9.31
C ALA A 172 9.26 10.80 -10.25
N VAL A 173 9.83 10.01 -11.16
CA VAL A 173 10.83 10.51 -12.11
C VAL A 173 10.24 11.19 -13.35
N GLY A 174 8.91 11.34 -13.42
CA GLY A 174 8.23 12.02 -14.53
C GLY A 174 8.09 11.19 -15.82
N ARG A 175 8.38 9.88 -15.77
CA ARG A 175 8.15 8.98 -16.92
C ARG A 175 6.67 8.69 -17.14
N ARG A 176 5.85 8.83 -16.11
CA ARG A 176 4.39 8.79 -16.18
C ARG A 176 3.82 10.14 -15.77
N THR A 177 2.97 10.69 -16.65
CA THR A 177 2.24 11.94 -16.40
C THR A 177 0.83 11.62 -15.96
N GLY A 178 0.34 12.29 -14.92
CA GLY A 178 -0.99 12.07 -14.37
C GLY A 178 -1.01 12.28 -12.87
N ARG A 179 -2.23 12.37 -12.34
CA ARG A 179 -2.46 12.61 -10.90
C ARG A 179 -3.21 11.47 -10.22
N PHE A 180 -3.71 10.49 -10.98
CA PHE A 180 -4.44 9.36 -10.44
C PHE A 180 -4.17 8.10 -11.24
N PHE A 181 -3.84 7.01 -10.54
CA PHE A 181 -3.56 5.70 -11.13
C PHE A 181 -4.23 4.62 -10.29
N GLU A 182 -4.88 3.67 -10.95
CA GLU A 182 -5.37 2.44 -10.33
C GLU A 182 -4.66 1.24 -10.95
N ILE A 183 -4.01 0.45 -10.09
CA ILE A 183 -3.12 -0.64 -10.49
C ILE A 183 -3.63 -1.95 -9.93
N ALA A 184 -3.71 -2.97 -10.78
CA ALA A 184 -4.11 -4.32 -10.42
C ALA A 184 -3.21 -5.38 -11.08
N GLY A 185 -3.19 -6.58 -10.52
CA GLY A 185 -2.58 -7.73 -11.17
C GLY A 185 -3.49 -8.36 -12.22
N PRO A 186 -3.00 -9.39 -12.93
CA PRO A 186 -3.72 -9.99 -14.07
C PRO A 186 -4.96 -10.79 -13.66
N GLU A 187 -4.96 -11.43 -12.48
CA GLU A 187 -5.90 -12.49 -12.14
C GLU A 187 -6.77 -12.14 -10.93
N VAL A 188 -8.06 -12.51 -10.99
CA VAL A 188 -8.94 -12.50 -9.84
C VAL A 188 -8.80 -13.84 -9.10
N THR A 189 -8.55 -13.77 -7.81
CA THR A 189 -8.39 -14.93 -6.94
C THR A 189 -8.96 -14.64 -5.55
N THR A 190 -8.73 -15.55 -4.59
CA THR A 190 -9.07 -15.30 -3.19
C THR A 190 -7.81 -15.32 -2.31
N LEU A 191 -7.84 -14.55 -1.21
CA LEU A 191 -6.78 -14.63 -0.21
C LEU A 191 -6.59 -16.07 0.30
N TRP A 192 -7.67 -16.84 0.34
CA TRP A 192 -7.65 -18.25 0.72
C TRP A 192 -6.84 -19.11 -0.26
N ASP A 193 -7.10 -18.97 -1.56
CA ASP A 193 -6.40 -19.75 -2.59
C ASP A 193 -4.93 -19.38 -2.65
N MET A 194 -4.59 -18.10 -2.65
CA MET A 194 -3.20 -17.64 -2.54
C MET A 194 -2.50 -18.22 -1.29
N THR A 195 -3.20 -18.25 -0.13
CA THR A 195 -2.62 -18.82 1.09
C THR A 195 -2.35 -20.32 0.94
N LYS A 196 -3.19 -21.06 0.23
CA LYS A 196 -2.96 -22.50 -0.02
C LYS A 196 -1.73 -22.74 -0.90
N GLU A 197 -1.45 -21.87 -1.84
CA GLU A 197 -0.32 -21.99 -2.75
C GLU A 197 1.04 -21.63 -2.12
N LEU A 198 1.06 -20.90 -0.99
CA LEU A 198 2.32 -20.57 -0.32
C LEU A 198 3.07 -21.84 0.12
N PRO A 199 4.37 -21.95 -0.16
CA PRO A 199 5.20 -23.03 0.36
C PRO A 199 5.50 -22.83 1.86
N GLY A 200 5.78 -23.92 2.57
CA GLY A 200 6.39 -23.88 3.91
C GLY A 200 5.64 -23.07 4.97
N LYS A 201 4.30 -23.07 4.96
CA LYS A 201 3.47 -22.18 5.80
C LYS A 201 3.74 -22.29 7.32
N GLY A 202 4.17 -23.46 7.82
CA GLY A 202 4.41 -23.71 9.24
C GLY A 202 3.17 -23.61 10.16
N VAL A 203 2.00 -23.35 9.56
CA VAL A 203 0.70 -23.25 10.25
C VAL A 203 -0.41 -23.81 9.38
N VAL A 204 -1.53 -24.20 10.02
CA VAL A 204 -2.74 -24.67 9.34
C VAL A 204 -3.66 -23.48 9.08
N PRO A 205 -3.93 -23.11 7.82
CA PRO A 205 -4.87 -22.03 7.53
C PRO A 205 -6.31 -22.46 7.85
N VAL A 206 -7.06 -21.56 8.47
CA VAL A 206 -8.48 -21.74 8.82
C VAL A 206 -9.28 -20.58 8.22
N PRO A 207 -10.34 -20.83 7.44
CA PRO A 207 -11.10 -19.77 6.82
C PRO A 207 -11.87 -18.96 7.86
N LEU A 208 -11.72 -17.64 7.81
CA LEU A 208 -12.43 -16.68 8.67
C LEU A 208 -13.52 -15.97 7.86
N PRO A 209 -14.80 -16.29 8.04
CA PRO A 209 -15.88 -15.51 7.46
C PRO A 209 -16.08 -14.24 8.28
N ILE A 210 -15.73 -13.08 7.70
CA ILE A 210 -16.06 -11.80 8.30
C ILE A 210 -17.58 -11.60 8.22
N PRO A 211 -18.28 -11.34 9.34
CA PRO A 211 -19.73 -11.16 9.34
C PRO A 211 -20.16 -9.80 8.79
N GLY A 212 -21.46 -9.64 8.54
CA GLY A 212 -22.06 -8.37 8.18
C GLY A 212 -21.84 -7.94 6.72
N ARG A 213 -22.17 -6.67 6.46
CA ARG A 213 -22.16 -6.09 5.10
C ARG A 213 -20.75 -6.03 4.50
N THR A 214 -19.77 -5.60 5.28
CA THR A 214 -18.37 -5.51 4.85
C THR A 214 -17.80 -6.89 4.49
N GLY A 215 -18.04 -7.90 5.31
CA GLY A 215 -17.57 -9.26 5.01
C GLY A 215 -18.24 -9.86 3.77
N ARG A 216 -19.51 -9.54 3.52
CA ARG A 216 -20.18 -9.90 2.28
C ARG A 216 -19.50 -9.23 1.09
N ALA A 217 -19.29 -7.92 1.16
CA ALA A 217 -18.63 -7.15 0.11
C ALA A 217 -17.23 -7.71 -0.23
N PHE A 218 -16.46 -8.11 0.77
CA PHE A 218 -15.16 -8.73 0.54
C PHE A 218 -15.26 -10.05 -0.25
N ARG A 219 -16.26 -10.86 0.04
CA ARG A 219 -16.48 -12.14 -0.69
C ARG A 219 -17.02 -11.91 -2.09
N ASP A 220 -17.86 -10.92 -2.28
CA ASP A 220 -18.57 -10.64 -3.53
C ASP A 220 -17.71 -9.85 -4.55
N GLY A 221 -16.43 -9.65 -4.28
CA GLY A 221 -15.51 -9.03 -5.22
C GLY A 221 -15.48 -7.50 -5.20
N THR A 222 -16.02 -6.85 -4.17
CA THR A 222 -15.97 -5.37 -4.03
C THR A 222 -14.53 -4.82 -4.02
N LEU A 223 -13.54 -5.64 -3.68
CA LEU A 223 -12.13 -5.25 -3.70
C LEU A 223 -11.47 -5.40 -5.07
N VAL A 224 -12.18 -5.96 -6.05
CA VAL A 224 -11.72 -6.04 -7.44
C VAL A 224 -11.96 -4.69 -8.10
N PRO A 225 -10.96 -4.12 -8.80
CA PRO A 225 -11.10 -2.82 -9.45
C PRO A 225 -12.04 -2.86 -10.64
N GLY A 226 -12.45 -1.67 -11.09
CA GLY A 226 -13.15 -1.48 -12.37
C GLY A 226 -12.28 -1.82 -13.57
N LYS A 227 -12.87 -1.74 -14.75
CA LYS A 227 -12.20 -2.08 -16.03
C LYS A 227 -11.08 -1.11 -16.42
N ASP A 228 -11.10 0.10 -15.86
CA ASP A 228 -10.14 1.17 -16.16
C ASP A 228 -8.82 1.02 -15.38
N ALA A 229 -8.76 0.09 -14.42
CA ALA A 229 -7.52 -0.17 -13.71
C ALA A 229 -6.47 -0.80 -14.62
N GLU A 230 -5.27 -0.26 -14.58
CA GLU A 230 -4.13 -0.78 -15.34
C GLU A 230 -3.71 -2.14 -14.77
N VAL A 231 -3.66 -3.14 -15.64
CA VAL A 231 -3.23 -4.50 -15.28
C VAL A 231 -1.75 -4.65 -15.57
N ILE A 232 -0.96 -4.96 -14.53
CA ILE A 232 0.50 -5.07 -14.63
C ILE A 232 1.07 -6.25 -13.85
N GLY A 233 2.31 -6.58 -14.18
CA GLY A 233 3.09 -7.60 -13.47
C GLY A 233 2.73 -9.03 -13.87
N PRO A 234 3.42 -10.01 -13.26
CA PRO A 234 3.18 -11.42 -13.48
C PRO A 234 1.90 -11.92 -12.79
N SER A 235 1.49 -13.14 -13.09
CA SER A 235 0.55 -13.90 -12.27
C SER A 235 1.16 -14.28 -10.91
N PHE A 236 0.31 -14.66 -9.95
CA PHE A 236 0.80 -15.09 -8.64
C PHE A 236 1.65 -16.36 -8.72
N SER A 237 1.27 -17.31 -9.56
CA SER A 237 2.03 -18.56 -9.79
C SER A 237 3.42 -18.30 -10.43
N GLU A 238 3.51 -17.40 -11.39
CA GLU A 238 4.79 -16.99 -11.98
C GLU A 238 5.70 -16.32 -10.95
N TRP A 239 5.14 -15.44 -10.12
CA TRP A 239 5.86 -14.76 -9.04
C TRP A 239 6.41 -15.74 -7.99
N LEU A 240 5.60 -16.72 -7.55
CA LEU A 240 6.03 -17.78 -6.63
C LEU A 240 7.17 -18.61 -7.24
N SER A 241 7.04 -18.96 -8.53
CA SER A 241 8.04 -19.75 -9.23
C SER A 241 9.37 -19.01 -9.38
N ALA A 242 9.35 -17.70 -9.60
CA ALA A 242 10.54 -16.85 -9.67
C ALA A 242 11.22 -16.75 -8.30
N GLY A 243 10.45 -16.53 -7.20
CA GLY A 243 10.97 -16.47 -5.83
C GLY A 243 11.60 -17.79 -5.37
N SER A 244 11.03 -18.92 -5.78
CA SER A 244 11.58 -20.25 -5.45
C SER A 244 12.90 -20.56 -6.13
N ARG A 245 13.26 -19.87 -7.22
CA ARG A 245 14.56 -20.02 -7.91
C ARG A 245 15.68 -19.18 -7.29
N MET A 246 15.34 -18.23 -6.41
CA MET A 246 16.31 -17.33 -5.76
C MET A 246 16.65 -17.76 -4.32
N MET A 247 16.06 -18.84 -3.81
CA MET A 247 16.38 -19.49 -2.54
C MET A 247 17.25 -20.75 -2.80
#